data_324a7aeaf5a2d48f598286c2c99cd2e6
#
_entry.id   324a7aeaf5a2d48f598286c2c99cd2e6
#
_cell.length_a   1.000
_cell.length_b   1.000
_cell.length_c   1.000
_cell.angle_alpha   90.00
_cell.angle_beta   90.00
_cell.angle_gamma   90.00
#
_symmetry.space_group_name_H-M   'P 1'
#
loop_
_entity.id
_entity.type
_entity.pdbx_description
1 polymer ?
#
loop_
_entity_poly.entity_id
_entity_poly.type
_entity_poly.pdbx_seq_one_letter_code
_entity_poly.pdbx_strand_id
1 'polypeptide(L)'
;MSEFSTVSCGGYPTVSDTFGAALWSIDYAMQMSVVGYSAAYLHTRERNVSYNLFDYLGDGVDGWITRPIYYSYFPILQGLQSYNGSRVVDLGLNDNSTAGYGIYDRETSELYRMILINFKDGNGPVDFVIPATGSPRAGGGKNATVKFLTATSIHEGSDISWSGKTWKGVLDGMPVVSGRDADLTQMDISASYTLKIPSPGLAVVMFEKPLPSGEPSGGGNSTNSPAGSNGSGNTTTTNNGSALSAGAPMIVALGAVFVGALVLN
;
A
#
# COMPACT_ATOMS: atom_id res chain seq x y z
N MET A 1 16.35 4.67 -6.59
CA MET A 1 17.05 3.53 -5.87
C MET A 1 16.94 2.31 -6.74
N SER A 2 18.07 1.70 -7.10
CA SER A 2 18.09 0.54 -8.01
C SER A 2 17.64 -0.76 -7.32
N GLU A 3 18.06 -0.96 -6.09
CA GLU A 3 17.62 -2.09 -5.26
C GLU A 3 17.85 -1.79 -3.77
N PHE A 4 17.08 -2.43 -2.91
CA PHE A 4 17.27 -2.38 -1.46
C PHE A 4 16.75 -3.65 -0.78
N SER A 5 17.27 -3.92 0.39
CA SER A 5 16.78 -4.94 1.32
C SER A 5 17.26 -4.61 2.74
N THR A 6 16.79 -5.35 3.74
CA THR A 6 17.15 -5.17 5.14
C THR A 6 18.64 -5.34 5.40
N VAL A 7 19.27 -6.35 4.79
CA VAL A 7 20.70 -6.68 4.89
C VAL A 7 21.18 -7.16 3.53
N SER A 8 22.38 -6.76 3.12
CA SER A 8 22.99 -7.18 1.85
C SER A 8 23.36 -8.67 1.83
N CYS A 9 23.71 -9.18 0.64
CA CYS A 9 24.28 -10.53 0.44
C CYS A 9 23.39 -11.70 0.91
N GLY A 10 22.07 -11.61 0.72
CA GLY A 10 21.14 -12.70 1.06
C GLY A 10 20.31 -12.44 2.32
N GLY A 11 20.52 -11.29 2.94
CA GLY A 11 19.83 -10.96 4.19
C GLY A 11 20.44 -11.68 5.40
N TYR A 12 19.79 -11.56 6.52
CA TYR A 12 20.16 -12.26 7.76
C TYR A 12 18.93 -12.99 8.30
N PRO A 13 18.98 -14.31 8.46
CA PRO A 13 17.91 -15.09 9.06
C PRO A 13 17.49 -14.50 10.42
N THR A 14 16.22 -14.56 10.77
CA THR A 14 15.64 -13.98 11.99
C THR A 14 15.63 -12.44 12.07
N VAL A 15 16.10 -11.78 11.00
CA VAL A 15 16.00 -10.32 10.80
C VAL A 15 15.25 -10.03 9.51
N SER A 16 15.76 -10.54 8.37
CA SER A 16 15.22 -10.23 7.05
C SER A 16 13.95 -10.99 6.70
N ASP A 17 13.66 -12.07 7.42
CA ASP A 17 12.50 -12.96 7.24
C ASP A 17 11.47 -12.81 8.39
N THR A 18 11.33 -11.61 8.94
CA THR A 18 10.45 -11.31 10.06
C THR A 18 9.40 -10.27 9.71
N PHE A 19 8.37 -10.17 10.55
CA PHE A 19 7.36 -9.12 10.47
C PHE A 19 7.98 -7.72 10.58
N GLY A 20 9.02 -7.59 11.41
CA GLY A 20 9.79 -6.35 11.53
C GLY A 20 10.40 -5.90 10.20
N ALA A 21 10.89 -6.84 9.38
CA ALA A 21 11.39 -6.54 8.04
C ALA A 21 10.27 -6.03 7.11
N ALA A 22 9.06 -6.58 7.23
CA ALA A 22 7.90 -6.08 6.48
C ALA A 22 7.52 -4.65 6.87
N LEU A 23 7.43 -4.36 8.17
CA LEU A 23 7.16 -3.00 8.67
C LEU A 23 8.25 -2.01 8.27
N TRP A 24 9.52 -2.40 8.42
CA TRP A 24 10.67 -1.60 7.97
C TRP A 24 10.60 -1.29 6.46
N SER A 25 10.25 -2.28 5.65
CA SER A 25 10.15 -2.11 4.19
C SER A 25 9.09 -1.07 3.81
N ILE A 26 7.97 -1.04 4.53
CA ILE A 26 6.91 -0.05 4.33
C ILE A 26 7.42 1.34 4.73
N ASP A 27 7.99 1.47 5.90
CA ASP A 27 8.54 2.72 6.42
C ASP A 27 9.61 3.28 5.48
N TYR A 28 10.55 2.45 5.06
CA TYR A 28 11.60 2.82 4.13
C TYR A 28 11.06 3.28 2.77
N ALA A 29 10.06 2.57 2.21
CA ALA A 29 9.42 2.96 0.96
C ALA A 29 8.68 4.31 1.09
N MET A 30 8.02 4.57 2.22
CA MET A 30 7.35 5.84 2.49
C MET A 30 8.38 6.97 2.63
N GLN A 31 9.47 6.76 3.35
CA GLN A 31 10.57 7.74 3.46
C GLN A 31 11.21 8.06 2.11
N MET A 32 11.41 7.05 1.27
CA MET A 32 11.89 7.27 -0.10
C MET A 32 10.92 8.13 -0.90
N SER A 33 9.60 7.92 -0.73
CA SER A 33 8.58 8.77 -1.37
C SER A 33 8.63 10.21 -0.85
N VAL A 34 8.83 10.41 0.45
CA VAL A 34 8.96 11.74 1.07
C VAL A 34 10.12 12.53 0.46
N VAL A 35 11.27 11.88 0.24
CA VAL A 35 12.46 12.51 -0.35
C VAL A 35 12.48 12.52 -1.88
N GLY A 36 11.39 12.11 -2.53
CA GLY A 36 11.17 12.27 -3.97
C GLY A 36 11.74 11.17 -4.86
N TYR A 37 11.99 9.98 -4.34
CA TYR A 37 12.30 8.83 -5.19
C TYR A 37 11.07 8.40 -5.99
N SER A 38 11.24 8.18 -7.28
CA SER A 38 10.17 7.72 -8.18
C SER A 38 9.98 6.21 -8.19
N ALA A 39 10.95 5.45 -7.67
CA ALA A 39 10.88 4.00 -7.62
C ALA A 39 11.77 3.43 -6.53
N ALA A 40 11.34 2.30 -5.99
CA ALA A 40 12.08 1.47 -5.04
C ALA A 40 11.93 -0.01 -5.42
N TYR A 41 13.03 -0.73 -5.48
CA TYR A 41 13.05 -2.13 -5.89
C TYR A 41 13.52 -2.99 -4.72
N LEU A 42 12.60 -3.80 -4.16
CA LEU A 42 12.95 -4.82 -3.19
C LEU A 42 13.74 -5.92 -3.88
N HIS A 43 14.93 -6.20 -3.35
CA HIS A 43 15.78 -7.25 -3.87
C HIS A 43 15.23 -8.64 -3.53
N THR A 44 15.23 -9.53 -4.49
CA THR A 44 14.92 -10.95 -4.32
C THR A 44 15.90 -11.76 -5.14
N ARG A 45 16.24 -12.97 -4.68
CA ARG A 45 17.28 -13.81 -5.27
C ARG A 45 16.85 -15.28 -5.32
N GLU A 46 17.83 -16.14 -5.50
CA GLU A 46 17.69 -17.60 -5.50
C GLU A 46 17.04 -18.12 -4.21
N ARG A 47 16.61 -19.34 -4.24
CA ARG A 47 16.00 -20.06 -3.12
C ARG A 47 16.79 -19.95 -1.81
N ASN A 48 16.10 -19.90 -0.69
CA ASN A 48 16.64 -19.83 0.67
C ASN A 48 17.37 -18.53 1.04
N VAL A 49 17.04 -17.44 0.36
CA VAL A 49 17.51 -16.11 0.74
C VAL A 49 16.49 -15.43 1.66
N SER A 50 16.93 -14.96 2.82
CA SER A 50 16.05 -14.53 3.92
C SER A 50 15.10 -13.38 3.56
N TYR A 51 15.47 -12.50 2.64
CA TYR A 51 14.63 -11.38 2.22
C TYR A 51 13.74 -11.69 0.99
N ASN A 52 13.67 -12.94 0.53
CA ASN A 52 12.79 -13.27 -0.60
C ASN A 52 11.33 -12.98 -0.27
N LEU A 53 10.55 -12.63 -1.30
CA LEU A 53 9.10 -12.50 -1.20
C LEU A 53 8.43 -13.87 -1.10
N PHE A 54 8.97 -14.83 -1.84
CA PHE A 54 8.49 -16.20 -1.92
C PHE A 54 9.67 -17.14 -1.96
N ASP A 55 9.50 -18.33 -1.40
CA ASP A 55 10.42 -19.45 -1.56
C ASP A 55 9.66 -20.71 -1.98
N TYR A 56 10.27 -21.48 -2.87
CA TYR A 56 9.82 -22.82 -3.22
C TYR A 56 10.36 -23.82 -2.20
N LEU A 57 9.50 -24.59 -1.56
CA LEU A 57 9.91 -25.52 -0.50
C LEU A 57 10.81 -26.66 -1.02
N GLY A 58 10.42 -27.30 -2.15
CA GLY A 58 11.18 -28.43 -2.71
C GLY A 58 11.29 -29.61 -1.75
N ASP A 59 12.25 -30.51 -2.00
CA ASP A 59 12.63 -31.61 -1.12
C ASP A 59 11.42 -32.49 -0.66
N GLY A 60 10.51 -32.79 -1.60
CA GLY A 60 9.34 -33.63 -1.37
C GLY A 60 8.07 -32.87 -0.95
N VAL A 61 8.17 -31.55 -0.75
CA VAL A 61 7.01 -30.68 -0.57
C VAL A 61 6.87 -29.80 -1.81
N ASP A 62 5.82 -30.05 -2.60
CA ASP A 62 5.52 -29.23 -3.78
C ASP A 62 4.71 -28.01 -3.37
N GLY A 63 5.29 -26.83 -3.54
CA GLY A 63 4.61 -25.58 -3.23
C GLY A 63 5.52 -24.42 -2.88
N TRP A 64 4.90 -23.25 -2.80
CA TRP A 64 5.55 -21.98 -2.49
C TRP A 64 5.13 -21.50 -1.11
N ILE A 65 6.05 -20.93 -0.37
CA ILE A 65 5.76 -20.19 0.86
C ILE A 65 5.87 -18.69 0.62
N THR A 66 4.99 -17.96 1.27
CA THR A 66 5.00 -16.50 1.30
C THR A 66 5.81 -16.04 2.50
N ARG A 67 6.81 -15.19 2.26
CA ARG A 67 7.66 -14.62 3.29
C ARG A 67 7.09 -13.30 3.85
N PRO A 68 7.48 -12.90 5.07
CA PRO A 68 6.95 -11.69 5.73
C PRO A 68 7.03 -10.44 4.88
N ILE A 69 8.12 -10.22 4.17
CA ILE A 69 8.34 -9.01 3.38
C ILE A 69 7.31 -8.83 2.25
N TYR A 70 6.68 -9.91 1.76
CA TYR A 70 5.59 -9.83 0.79
C TYR A 70 4.40 -9.02 1.30
N TYR A 71 4.11 -9.11 2.59
CA TYR A 71 2.99 -8.39 3.19
C TYR A 71 3.16 -6.87 3.15
N SER A 72 4.39 -6.36 2.95
CA SER A 72 4.64 -4.92 2.84
C SER A 72 3.99 -4.30 1.59
N TYR A 73 3.79 -5.08 0.53
CA TYR A 73 3.19 -4.59 -0.70
C TYR A 73 1.75 -4.10 -0.52
N PHE A 74 0.97 -4.75 0.32
CA PHE A 74 -0.45 -4.40 0.48
C PHE A 74 -0.66 -3.01 1.06
N PRO A 75 -0.05 -2.63 2.20
CA PRO A 75 -0.16 -1.27 2.72
C PRO A 75 0.39 -0.21 1.77
N ILE A 76 1.54 -0.49 1.13
CA ILE A 76 2.17 0.45 0.20
C ILE A 76 1.24 0.69 -1.00
N LEU A 77 0.74 -0.38 -1.63
CA LEU A 77 -0.15 -0.30 -2.77
C LEU A 77 -1.45 0.44 -2.44
N GLN A 78 -2.09 0.07 -1.33
CA GLN A 78 -3.34 0.71 -0.93
C GLN A 78 -3.13 2.15 -0.46
N GLY A 79 -2.01 2.44 0.17
CA GLY A 79 -1.67 3.80 0.59
C GLY A 79 -1.43 4.73 -0.59
N LEU A 80 -0.65 4.29 -1.58
CA LEU A 80 -0.21 5.12 -2.71
C LEU A 80 -1.18 5.12 -3.90
N GLN A 81 -2.21 4.27 -3.91
CA GLN A 81 -3.16 4.21 -5.02
C GLN A 81 -3.93 5.53 -5.17
N SER A 82 -3.73 6.21 -6.29
CA SER A 82 -4.42 7.45 -6.66
C SER A 82 -4.56 7.57 -8.17
N TYR A 83 -5.59 8.29 -8.63
CA TYR A 83 -5.78 8.59 -10.06
C TYR A 83 -4.83 9.67 -10.56
N ASN A 84 -4.47 10.63 -9.70
CA ASN A 84 -3.70 11.82 -10.06
C ASN A 84 -2.25 11.80 -9.53
N GLY A 85 -1.83 10.65 -9.01
CA GLY A 85 -0.58 10.52 -8.28
C GLY A 85 -0.71 10.95 -6.81
N SER A 86 0.27 10.54 -6.01
CA SER A 86 0.30 10.75 -4.57
C SER A 86 1.46 11.64 -4.17
N ARG A 87 1.28 12.42 -3.12
CA ARG A 87 2.35 13.10 -2.39
C ARG A 87 2.38 12.58 -0.97
N VAL A 88 3.50 12.01 -0.58
CA VAL A 88 3.71 11.48 0.78
C VAL A 88 4.37 12.55 1.65
N VAL A 89 3.88 12.68 2.87
CA VAL A 89 4.41 13.59 3.89
C VAL A 89 4.63 12.80 5.16
N ASP A 90 5.83 12.87 5.72
CA ASP A 90 6.13 12.35 7.06
C ASP A 90 5.41 13.22 8.10
N LEU A 91 4.68 12.59 9.02
CA LEU A 91 3.93 13.28 10.06
C LEU A 91 4.80 13.72 11.25
N GLY A 92 6.07 13.31 11.28
CA GLY A 92 7.04 13.73 12.30
C GLY A 92 6.64 13.31 13.71
N LEU A 93 6.24 12.06 13.91
CA LEU A 93 5.88 11.55 15.23
C LEU A 93 7.12 11.55 16.14
N ASN A 94 6.97 12.06 17.36
CA ASN A 94 8.06 12.21 18.34
C ASN A 94 8.35 10.93 19.14
N ASP A 95 8.16 9.76 18.53
CA ASP A 95 8.41 8.44 19.17
C ASP A 95 9.18 7.57 18.17
N ASN A 96 10.41 7.18 18.52
CA ASN A 96 11.29 6.35 17.68
C ASN A 96 10.74 4.96 17.38
N SER A 97 9.67 4.55 18.04
CA SER A 97 9.00 3.26 17.83
C SER A 97 7.69 3.37 17.07
N THR A 98 7.37 4.55 16.54
CA THR A 98 6.20 4.78 15.68
C THR A 98 6.56 5.61 14.46
N ALA A 99 5.87 5.36 13.36
CA ALA A 99 5.97 6.20 12.16
C ALA A 99 4.58 6.50 11.61
N GLY A 100 4.44 7.64 10.94
CA GLY A 100 3.18 8.05 10.37
C GLY A 100 3.38 8.84 9.09
N TYR A 101 2.56 8.54 8.09
CA TYR A 101 2.60 9.17 6.77
C TYR A 101 1.22 9.63 6.36
N GLY A 102 1.11 10.91 5.99
CA GLY A 102 -0.04 11.45 5.29
C GLY A 102 0.14 11.35 3.79
N ILE A 103 -0.84 10.83 3.09
CA ILE A 103 -0.81 10.65 1.65
C ILE A 103 -1.89 11.54 1.03
N TYR A 104 -1.43 12.49 0.24
CA TYR A 104 -2.24 13.55 -0.33
C TYR A 104 -2.38 13.34 -1.83
N ASP A 105 -3.56 13.66 -2.36
CA ASP A 105 -3.76 13.76 -3.78
C ASP A 105 -2.86 14.87 -4.35
N ARG A 106 -2.17 14.58 -5.44
CA ARG A 106 -1.15 15.47 -6.00
C ARG A 106 -1.75 16.74 -6.60
N GLU A 107 -2.94 16.67 -7.17
CA GLU A 107 -3.61 17.81 -7.81
C GLU A 107 -4.41 18.63 -6.81
N THR A 108 -5.23 17.97 -5.98
CA THR A 108 -6.13 18.66 -5.05
C THR A 108 -5.46 18.99 -3.73
N SER A 109 -4.33 18.35 -3.40
CA SER A 109 -3.66 18.44 -2.10
C SER A 109 -4.55 18.00 -0.92
N GLU A 110 -5.58 17.22 -1.17
CA GLU A 110 -6.43 16.64 -0.13
C GLU A 110 -5.77 15.40 0.48
N LEU A 111 -5.83 15.30 1.80
CA LEU A 111 -5.44 14.08 2.52
C LEU A 111 -6.48 12.99 2.24
N TYR A 112 -6.06 11.89 1.62
CA TYR A 112 -6.98 10.79 1.30
C TYR A 112 -6.57 9.44 1.89
N ARG A 113 -5.33 9.31 2.38
CA ARG A 113 -4.83 8.12 3.06
C ARG A 113 -3.88 8.49 4.19
N MET A 114 -3.76 7.60 5.16
CA MET A 114 -2.66 7.61 6.14
C MET A 114 -2.11 6.20 6.28
N ILE A 115 -0.80 6.09 6.47
CA ILE A 115 -0.12 4.87 6.90
C ILE A 115 0.47 5.17 8.27
N LEU A 116 0.08 4.38 9.27
CA LEU A 116 0.49 4.56 10.66
C LEU A 116 1.11 3.25 11.14
N ILE A 117 2.33 3.30 11.65
CA ILE A 117 3.14 2.13 11.99
C ILE A 117 3.47 2.15 13.48
N ASN A 118 3.29 1.02 14.13
CA ASN A 118 3.70 0.75 15.50
C ASN A 118 4.73 -0.39 15.50
N PHE A 119 6.00 -0.05 15.74
CA PHE A 119 7.11 -1.01 15.81
C PHE A 119 7.30 -1.65 17.20
N LYS A 120 6.56 -1.21 18.21
CA LYS A 120 6.69 -1.76 19.56
C LYS A 120 6.36 -3.26 19.55
N ASP A 121 7.15 -4.04 20.24
CA ASP A 121 6.91 -5.46 20.42
C ASP A 121 6.40 -5.70 21.85
N GLY A 122 5.14 -6.10 21.98
CA GLY A 122 4.46 -6.17 23.29
C GLY A 122 3.99 -4.80 23.83
N ASN A 123 3.61 -4.72 25.08
CA ASN A 123 3.17 -3.50 25.80
C ASN A 123 1.81 -2.90 25.36
N GLY A 124 0.99 -3.66 24.63
CA GLY A 124 -0.35 -3.24 24.22
C GLY A 124 -0.36 -2.28 23.02
N PRO A 125 -1.54 -1.91 22.54
CA PRO A 125 -1.70 -1.05 21.37
C PRO A 125 -1.21 0.38 21.64
N VAL A 126 -0.86 1.09 20.55
CA VAL A 126 -0.53 2.51 20.58
C VAL A 126 -1.69 3.31 19.98
N ASP A 127 -1.98 4.44 20.63
CA ASP A 127 -3.04 5.34 20.24
C ASP A 127 -2.54 6.37 19.23
N PHE A 128 -3.21 6.44 18.06
CA PHE A 128 -2.97 7.46 17.03
C PHE A 128 -4.21 8.33 16.88
N VAL A 129 -4.02 9.63 16.88
CA VAL A 129 -5.13 10.58 16.66
C VAL A 129 -5.33 10.81 15.16
N ILE A 130 -6.48 10.40 14.66
CA ILE A 130 -6.91 10.67 13.29
C ILE A 130 -7.66 12.01 13.29
N PRO A 131 -7.25 12.97 12.44
CA PRO A 131 -7.91 14.29 12.41
C PRO A 131 -9.35 14.18 11.93
N ALA A 132 -10.21 15.06 12.44
CA ALA A 132 -11.58 15.19 11.94
C ALA A 132 -11.60 15.61 10.47
N THR A 133 -12.49 15.01 9.69
CA THR A 133 -12.67 15.33 8.26
C THR A 133 -13.40 16.63 7.99
N GLY A 134 -13.90 17.29 9.01
CA GLY A 134 -14.47 18.65 8.91
C GLY A 134 -13.43 19.74 8.58
N SER A 135 -12.15 19.39 8.50
CA SER A 135 -11.11 20.26 7.96
C SER A 135 -11.23 20.34 6.43
N PRO A 136 -11.12 21.53 5.79
CA PRO A 136 -11.22 21.69 4.33
C PRO A 136 -10.20 20.88 3.50
N ARG A 137 -9.33 20.10 4.16
CA ARG A 137 -8.26 19.29 3.55
C ARG A 137 -8.48 17.79 3.62
N ALA A 138 -9.50 17.32 4.30
CA ALA A 138 -9.83 15.90 4.32
C ALA A 138 -11.02 15.71 3.40
N GLY A 139 -10.83 15.13 2.26
CA GLY A 139 -11.77 14.84 1.17
C GLY A 139 -13.30 14.84 1.42
N GLY A 140 -13.80 15.58 2.39
CA GLY A 140 -15.22 15.85 2.65
C GLY A 140 -16.08 14.64 3.08
N GLY A 141 -15.53 13.44 3.13
CA GLY A 141 -16.21 12.23 3.60
C GLY A 141 -16.31 12.22 5.13
N LYS A 142 -17.39 11.64 5.66
CA LYS A 142 -17.57 11.47 7.11
C LYS A 142 -17.05 10.14 7.62
N ASN A 143 -16.65 9.25 6.73
CA ASN A 143 -16.25 7.90 7.05
C ASN A 143 -14.82 7.61 6.56
N ALA A 144 -14.16 6.73 7.27
CA ALA A 144 -12.91 6.12 6.85
C ALA A 144 -12.98 4.61 6.99
N THR A 145 -12.29 3.90 6.11
CA THR A 145 -12.03 2.47 6.25
C THR A 145 -10.61 2.28 6.76
N VAL A 146 -10.41 1.41 7.72
CA VAL A 146 -9.11 1.07 8.28
C VAL A 146 -8.79 -0.39 8.01
N LYS A 147 -7.64 -0.65 7.44
CA LYS A 147 -7.09 -2.00 7.23
C LYS A 147 -5.83 -2.17 8.07
N PHE A 148 -5.72 -3.33 8.69
CA PHE A 148 -4.60 -3.63 9.57
C PHE A 148 -3.64 -4.65 8.96
N LEU A 149 -2.34 -4.44 9.21
CA LEU A 149 -1.29 -5.43 9.06
C LEU A 149 -0.74 -5.75 10.44
N THR A 150 -0.84 -7.00 10.89
CA THR A 150 -0.53 -7.40 12.26
C THR A 150 0.18 -8.74 12.33
N ALA A 151 0.95 -8.92 13.41
CA ALA A 151 1.53 -10.18 13.82
C ALA A 151 1.59 -10.25 15.35
N THR A 152 1.93 -11.42 15.90
CA THR A 152 2.04 -11.62 17.35
C THR A 152 3.32 -11.04 17.95
N SER A 153 4.36 -10.86 17.12
CA SER A 153 5.66 -10.31 17.49
C SER A 153 6.33 -9.70 16.27
N ILE A 154 7.26 -8.77 16.50
CA ILE A 154 8.13 -8.22 15.45
C ILE A 154 9.01 -9.29 14.81
N HIS A 155 9.29 -10.38 15.54
CA HIS A 155 10.08 -11.53 15.08
C HIS A 155 9.26 -12.61 14.38
N GLU A 156 7.94 -12.43 14.23
CA GLU A 156 7.07 -13.41 13.57
C GLU A 156 7.45 -13.59 12.10
N GLY A 157 7.64 -14.85 11.68
CA GLY A 157 8.08 -15.21 10.32
C GLY A 157 6.97 -15.73 9.39
N SER A 158 5.78 -16.02 9.91
CA SER A 158 4.75 -16.69 9.10
C SER A 158 3.32 -16.28 9.47
N ASP A 159 3.04 -16.09 10.75
CA ASP A 159 1.70 -15.80 11.25
C ASP A 159 1.36 -14.32 11.21
N ILE A 160 1.29 -13.80 9.99
CA ILE A 160 1.02 -12.40 9.68
C ILE A 160 -0.40 -12.30 9.08
N SER A 161 -1.13 -11.28 9.49
CA SER A 161 -2.47 -10.99 8.98
C SER A 161 -2.50 -9.63 8.27
N TRP A 162 -3.01 -9.62 7.05
CA TRP A 162 -3.39 -8.39 6.36
C TRP A 162 -4.90 -8.37 6.15
N SER A 163 -5.58 -7.40 6.78
CA SER A 163 -7.02 -7.21 6.56
C SER A 163 -7.82 -8.49 6.80
N GLY A 164 -7.46 -9.25 7.84
CA GLY A 164 -8.09 -10.53 8.20
C GLY A 164 -7.69 -11.73 7.34
N LYS A 165 -6.69 -11.59 6.47
CA LYS A 165 -6.20 -12.66 5.59
C LYS A 165 -4.73 -12.99 5.86
N THR A 166 -4.37 -14.25 5.66
CA THR A 166 -3.00 -14.74 5.84
C THR A 166 -2.62 -15.72 4.72
N TRP A 167 -1.33 -15.80 4.43
CA TRP A 167 -0.72 -16.82 3.57
C TRP A 167 0.00 -17.90 4.36
N LYS A 168 -0.17 -17.92 5.70
CA LYS A 168 0.42 -18.96 6.57
C LYS A 168 -0.05 -20.35 6.17
N GLY A 169 0.90 -21.23 5.85
CA GLY A 169 0.61 -22.61 5.48
C GLY A 169 -0.08 -22.80 4.13
N VAL A 170 -0.12 -21.76 3.31
CA VAL A 170 -0.72 -21.79 1.97
C VAL A 170 0.38 -22.01 0.94
N LEU A 171 0.19 -22.99 0.06
CA LEU A 171 1.18 -23.40 -0.94
C LEU A 171 0.80 -23.00 -2.38
N ASP A 172 -0.44 -22.60 -2.61
CA ASP A 172 -0.99 -22.24 -3.91
C ASP A 172 -1.07 -20.72 -4.16
N GLY A 173 -0.60 -19.92 -3.18
CA GLY A 173 -0.59 -18.46 -3.26
C GLY A 173 -1.94 -17.79 -2.97
N MET A 174 -3.00 -18.53 -2.66
CA MET A 174 -4.32 -17.97 -2.35
C MET A 174 -4.47 -17.76 -0.84
N PRO A 175 -4.80 -16.52 -0.37
CA PRO A 175 -4.88 -16.25 1.05
C PRO A 175 -6.09 -16.94 1.69
N VAL A 176 -5.93 -17.30 2.96
CA VAL A 176 -7.01 -17.82 3.81
C VAL A 176 -7.38 -16.79 4.88
N VAL A 177 -8.53 -16.97 5.53
CA VAL A 177 -8.96 -16.11 6.65
C VAL A 177 -8.05 -16.35 7.85
N SER A 178 -7.45 -15.27 8.41
CA SER A 178 -6.56 -15.37 9.57
C SER A 178 -7.30 -15.47 10.91
N GLY A 179 -8.57 -15.05 10.93
CA GLY A 179 -9.34 -14.92 12.17
C GLY A 179 -8.95 -13.74 13.06
N ARG A 180 -8.03 -12.88 12.60
CA ARG A 180 -7.55 -11.71 13.33
C ARG A 180 -7.83 -10.42 12.56
N ASP A 181 -8.00 -9.35 13.32
CA ASP A 181 -7.95 -7.96 12.85
C ASP A 181 -8.76 -7.70 11.58
N ALA A 182 -10.05 -7.99 11.66
CA ALA A 182 -10.99 -7.60 10.61
C ALA A 182 -10.92 -6.08 10.38
N ASP A 183 -11.08 -5.67 9.13
CA ASP A 183 -11.12 -4.26 8.77
C ASP A 183 -12.13 -3.51 9.61
N LEU A 184 -11.77 -2.34 10.11
CA LEU A 184 -12.72 -1.38 10.62
C LEU A 184 -13.34 -0.68 9.41
N THR A 185 -14.57 -1.06 9.09
CA THR A 185 -15.33 -0.40 8.04
C THR A 185 -16.19 0.70 8.64
N GLN A 186 -16.20 1.87 7.99
CA GLN A 186 -17.09 3.00 8.34
C GLN A 186 -16.84 3.63 9.72
N MET A 187 -15.58 3.94 10.01
CA MET A 187 -15.23 4.77 11.14
C MET A 187 -15.76 6.19 10.89
N ASP A 188 -16.63 6.69 11.78
CA ASP A 188 -17.07 8.08 11.74
C ASP A 188 -15.95 9.02 12.20
N ILE A 189 -15.46 9.84 11.29
CA ILE A 189 -14.41 10.82 11.49
C ILE A 189 -14.92 12.27 11.41
N SER A 190 -16.21 12.49 11.69
CA SER A 190 -16.77 13.84 11.84
C SER A 190 -16.15 14.62 13.02
N ALA A 191 -15.59 13.88 13.98
CA ALA A 191 -14.72 14.39 15.05
C ALA A 191 -13.36 13.70 14.98
N SER A 192 -12.37 14.19 15.73
CA SER A 192 -11.09 13.48 15.87
C SER A 192 -11.32 12.10 16.49
N TYR A 193 -10.67 11.09 15.94
CA TYR A 193 -10.82 9.70 16.36
C TYR A 193 -9.48 9.15 16.86
N THR A 194 -9.50 8.45 17.98
CA THR A 194 -8.31 7.74 18.48
C THR A 194 -8.32 6.31 17.97
N LEU A 195 -7.41 6.02 17.03
CA LEU A 195 -7.19 4.69 16.47
C LEU A 195 -6.15 3.93 17.30
N LYS A 196 -6.53 2.75 17.77
CA LYS A 196 -5.62 1.83 18.47
C LYS A 196 -4.97 0.89 17.48
N ILE A 197 -3.64 0.96 17.35
CA ILE A 197 -2.87 0.07 16.47
C ILE A 197 -2.18 -0.99 17.32
N PRO A 198 -2.40 -2.30 17.04
CA PRO A 198 -1.73 -3.40 17.75
C PRO A 198 -0.21 -3.27 17.80
N SER A 199 0.40 -3.97 18.71
CA SER A 199 1.85 -3.95 18.96
C SER A 199 2.45 -5.35 18.76
N PRO A 200 3.25 -5.59 17.72
CA PRO A 200 3.50 -4.70 16.58
C PRO A 200 2.36 -4.65 15.57
N GLY A 201 2.30 -3.59 14.76
CA GLY A 201 1.27 -3.51 13.73
C GLY A 201 1.31 -2.23 12.90
N LEU A 202 0.42 -2.19 11.93
CA LEU A 202 0.24 -1.05 11.03
C LEU A 202 -1.23 -0.89 10.68
N ALA A 203 -1.66 0.36 10.47
CA ALA A 203 -2.96 0.67 9.91
C ALA A 203 -2.83 1.52 8.64
N VAL A 204 -3.61 1.17 7.62
CA VAL A 204 -3.90 2.04 6.48
C VAL A 204 -5.30 2.64 6.69
N VAL A 205 -5.35 3.94 6.90
CA VAL A 205 -6.60 4.69 7.00
C VAL A 205 -6.95 5.23 5.63
N MET A 206 -8.12 4.91 5.13
CA MET A 206 -8.61 5.33 3.82
C MET A 206 -9.84 6.20 4.01
N PHE A 207 -9.69 7.50 3.72
CA PHE A 207 -10.80 8.44 3.78
C PHE A 207 -11.69 8.28 2.56
N GLU A 208 -13.02 8.31 2.75
CA GLU A 208 -13.94 8.30 1.64
C GLU A 208 -13.76 9.57 0.82
N LYS A 209 -13.54 9.40 -0.47
CA LYS A 209 -13.55 10.52 -1.41
C LYS A 209 -15.01 10.90 -1.69
N PRO A 210 -15.41 12.18 -1.63
CA PRO A 210 -16.72 12.57 -2.15
C PRO A 210 -16.79 12.16 -3.62
N LEU A 211 -17.87 11.48 -4.01
CA LEU A 211 -18.13 11.26 -5.43
C LEU A 211 -18.19 12.65 -6.11
N PRO A 212 -17.55 12.83 -7.29
CA PRO A 212 -17.69 14.05 -8.03
C PRO A 212 -19.19 14.33 -8.23
N SER A 213 -19.65 15.49 -7.77
CA SER A 213 -21.01 15.93 -8.00
C SER A 213 -21.18 16.16 -9.51
N GLY A 214 -21.66 15.17 -10.26
CA GLY A 214 -21.87 15.34 -11.68
C GLY A 214 -21.86 14.12 -12.59
N GLU A 215 -21.65 12.90 -12.10
CA GLU A 215 -21.94 11.75 -12.95
C GLU A 215 -23.43 11.38 -12.86
N PRO A 216 -24.19 11.44 -13.99
CA PRO A 216 -25.55 10.92 -13.96
C PRO A 216 -25.49 9.42 -13.71
N SER A 217 -26.23 8.96 -12.68
CA SER A 217 -26.44 7.53 -12.45
C SER A 217 -27.03 6.94 -13.74
N GLY A 218 -26.20 6.22 -14.49
CA GLY A 218 -26.61 5.54 -15.71
C GLY A 218 -27.64 4.47 -15.40
N GLY A 219 -28.91 4.87 -15.44
CA GLY A 219 -30.01 3.94 -15.61
C GLY A 219 -29.85 3.26 -16.95
N GLY A 220 -29.48 2.00 -16.96
CA GLY A 220 -29.41 1.20 -18.16
C GLY A 220 -30.77 1.15 -18.84
N ASN A 221 -30.82 1.55 -20.10
CA ASN A 221 -31.83 1.08 -21.02
C ASN A 221 -31.15 0.71 -22.35
N SER A 222 -31.08 -0.57 -22.58
CA SER A 222 -30.65 -1.21 -23.80
C SER A 222 -31.72 -1.03 -24.87
N THR A 223 -31.41 -0.41 -26.02
CA THR A 223 -32.03 -0.77 -27.29
C THR A 223 -31.20 -0.30 -28.50
N ASN A 224 -30.74 -1.29 -29.26
CA ASN A 224 -30.64 -1.35 -30.73
C ASN A 224 -29.77 -0.38 -31.54
N SER A 225 -28.78 -0.97 -32.19
CA SER A 225 -28.15 -0.55 -33.48
C SER A 225 -29.19 -0.40 -34.59
N PRO A 226 -28.92 0.23 -35.79
CA PRO A 226 -27.77 -0.13 -36.62
C PRO A 226 -27.13 1.01 -37.53
N ALA A 227 -25.91 0.72 -37.94
CA ALA A 227 -25.26 0.99 -39.22
C ALA A 227 -25.28 2.38 -39.91
N GLY A 228 -24.07 2.81 -40.30
CA GLY A 228 -23.91 3.58 -41.57
C GLY A 228 -22.77 4.58 -41.61
N SER A 229 -21.71 4.20 -42.35
CA SER A 229 -20.91 4.95 -43.32
C SER A 229 -19.99 6.12 -42.95
N ASN A 230 -18.72 5.90 -43.26
CA ASN A 230 -17.72 6.74 -43.98
C ASN A 230 -17.65 8.27 -43.75
N GLY A 231 -16.44 8.70 -43.41
CA GLY A 231 -15.99 10.07 -43.58
C GLY A 231 -14.50 10.24 -43.25
N SER A 232 -13.68 10.18 -44.33
CA SER A 232 -12.26 10.54 -44.33
C SER A 232 -12.09 12.04 -44.03
N GLY A 233 -11.15 12.38 -43.16
CA GLY A 233 -10.76 13.75 -42.89
C GLY A 233 -9.36 13.83 -42.31
N ASN A 234 -8.41 14.03 -43.21
CA ASN A 234 -7.01 14.30 -42.96
C ASN A 234 -6.84 15.74 -42.44
N THR A 235 -6.27 15.95 -41.26
CA THR A 235 -5.72 17.27 -40.87
C THR A 235 -4.45 17.10 -40.04
N THR A 236 -3.37 17.42 -40.68
CA THR A 236 -2.06 17.77 -40.10
C THR A 236 -2.20 18.89 -39.09
N THR A 237 -1.66 18.74 -37.88
CA THR A 237 -1.37 19.86 -37.03
C THR A 237 0.03 19.72 -36.39
N THR A 238 0.73 20.80 -36.56
CA THR A 238 2.11 21.13 -36.23
C THR A 238 2.42 20.99 -34.73
N ASN A 239 3.61 20.47 -34.48
CA ASN A 239 4.30 20.51 -33.19
C ASN A 239 4.53 21.96 -32.73
N ASN A 240 4.14 22.24 -31.46
CA ASN A 240 4.81 23.26 -30.66
C ASN A 240 5.11 22.61 -29.31
N GLY A 241 6.40 22.49 -29.03
CA GLY A 241 6.91 21.99 -27.79
C GLY A 241 6.66 22.96 -26.63
N SER A 242 6.26 22.42 -25.53
CA SER A 242 6.48 23.01 -24.22
C SER A 242 6.72 21.88 -23.22
N ALA A 243 7.79 22.05 -22.51
CA ALA A 243 8.42 21.10 -21.64
C ALA A 243 7.65 20.83 -20.33
N LEU A 244 7.90 19.64 -19.78
CA LEU A 244 7.87 19.30 -18.37
C LEU A 244 6.53 19.26 -17.66
N SER A 245 5.90 18.10 -17.66
CA SER A 245 5.34 17.55 -16.42
C SER A 245 5.16 16.04 -16.59
N ALA A 246 6.18 15.29 -16.32
CA ALA A 246 6.07 13.84 -16.22
C ALA A 246 5.66 13.48 -14.79
N GLY A 247 4.38 13.37 -14.55
CA GLY A 247 3.83 12.58 -13.47
C GLY A 247 3.28 11.29 -14.08
N ALA A 248 4.10 10.26 -14.19
CA ALA A 248 3.60 8.97 -14.62
C ALA A 248 2.79 8.32 -13.49
N PRO A 249 1.67 7.67 -13.78
CA PRO A 249 0.94 6.90 -12.77
C PRO A 249 1.80 5.74 -12.28
N MET A 250 1.66 5.43 -11.00
CA MET A 250 2.29 4.27 -10.39
C MET A 250 1.80 3.00 -11.09
N ILE A 251 2.66 2.34 -11.83
CA ILE A 251 2.38 1.04 -12.40
C ILE A 251 2.94 -0.01 -11.45
N VAL A 252 2.04 -0.72 -10.78
CA VAL A 252 2.39 -1.95 -10.09
C VAL A 252 2.31 -3.07 -11.10
N ALA A 253 3.43 -3.47 -11.64
CA ALA A 253 3.49 -4.67 -12.43
C ALA A 253 3.57 -5.89 -11.49
N LEU A 254 2.43 -6.54 -11.25
CA LEU A 254 2.38 -7.91 -10.80
C LEU A 254 2.75 -8.81 -11.99
N GLY A 255 3.97 -8.73 -12.41
CA GLY A 255 4.54 -9.66 -13.37
C GLY A 255 5.32 -10.70 -12.61
N ALA A 256 4.90 -11.96 -12.70
CA ALA A 256 5.74 -13.06 -12.30
C ALA A 256 7.09 -12.92 -13.01
N VAL A 257 8.14 -12.96 -12.23
CA VAL A 257 9.57 -13.11 -12.57
C VAL A 257 10.45 -11.94 -12.10
N PHE A 258 11.09 -12.12 -10.97
CA PHE A 258 12.44 -11.73 -10.57
C PHE A 258 12.75 -10.34 -10.02
N VAL A 259 11.93 -9.34 -10.10
CA VAL A 259 12.19 -8.08 -9.38
C VAL A 259 10.85 -7.48 -8.96
N GLY A 260 10.56 -7.45 -7.67
CA GLY A 260 9.45 -6.68 -7.15
C GLY A 260 9.76 -5.20 -7.32
N ALA A 261 9.26 -4.57 -8.36
CA ALA A 261 9.41 -3.14 -8.58
C ALA A 261 8.21 -2.40 -8.01
N LEU A 262 8.47 -1.47 -7.10
CA LEU A 262 7.51 -0.48 -6.63
C LEU A 262 7.89 0.86 -7.27
N VAL A 263 7.04 1.39 -8.12
CA VAL A 263 7.23 2.73 -8.71
C VAL A 263 6.53 3.73 -7.81
N LEU A 264 7.29 4.66 -7.28
CA LEU A 264 6.83 5.73 -6.42
C LEU A 264 6.72 7.01 -7.25
N ASN A 265 5.56 7.62 -7.28
CA ASN A 265 5.33 8.90 -7.98
C ASN A 265 4.71 9.92 -7.06
#